data_2b790ef0f99ae8348f7fc18995a9260e
#
_entry.id   2b790ef0f99ae8348f7fc18995a9260e
#
_cell.length_a   1.000
_cell.length_b   1.000
_cell.length_c   1.000
_cell.angle_alpha   90.00
_cell.angle_beta   90.00
_cell.angle_gamma   90.00
#
_symmetry.space_group_name_H-M   'P 1'
#
loop_
_entity.id
_entity.type
_entity.pdbx_description
1 polymer ?
#
loop_
_entity_poly.entity_id
_entity_poly.type
_entity_poly.pdbx_seq_one_letter_code
_entity_poly.pdbx_strand_id
1 'polypeptide(L)'
;MSGFFSKQRITASPSYNRWLIPPAALAVHLCIGQAYAFSVFNEPLTRVLGVSASVAGDWKLTTIGWIYSLAIVFLGLSAAFGGKWLEKVGPRRTMFSAACLFGGGFIVSAIGIHTHQIWLLYLGYGVLGGCGLGLGYVSPVSTLIKWFPDRRGMATGMAIMGFGGGAMIGAPLGVALMKHFASATSVGVMETFLVMGTLYFISMVIGSLAIRIPPDGWKPAGWTPPAETRKMVTTRHVHIDQALKTPQFYLLWLILCLNVTAGIGILGQASVMIQEMFKGAITPEAAAGFVGLLSLFNMAGRFIWSSASDFLGRQNTYFLFFALGTFLYSMLPSFSSDGNIVMFIAASAVILSMYGGGFSTIPAYLADIFGTKYVGGIHGRLLTAWATAGVLGPVLVNYIREYQIGQGVAKAEAYTTTLYIMAALLTVGFVCNLLMKEVHEKHYMSHDEVDDQRD
;
A
#
# COMPACT_ATOMS: atom_id res chain seq x y z
N MET A 1 -6.65 -36.75 -4.36
CA MET A 1 -7.85 -35.99 -3.90
C MET A 1 -7.52 -34.51 -3.95
N SER A 2 -8.17 -33.74 -4.81
CA SER A 2 -7.96 -32.29 -4.90
C SER A 2 -8.56 -31.64 -3.65
N GLY A 3 -7.69 -31.14 -2.74
CA GLY A 3 -8.13 -30.47 -1.52
C GLY A 3 -8.93 -29.19 -1.80
N PHE A 4 -9.73 -28.72 -0.84
CA PHE A 4 -10.58 -27.52 -0.92
C PHE A 4 -9.84 -26.26 -1.44
N PHE A 5 -8.55 -26.17 -1.19
CA PHE A 5 -7.66 -25.07 -1.61
C PHE A 5 -6.93 -25.34 -2.93
N SER A 6 -7.24 -26.43 -3.68
CA SER A 6 -6.53 -26.72 -4.93
C SER A 6 -6.87 -25.71 -6.02
N LYS A 7 -5.91 -25.41 -6.92
CA LYS A 7 -6.12 -24.54 -8.08
C LYS A 7 -7.31 -25.01 -8.94
N GLN A 8 -7.47 -26.32 -9.13
CA GLN A 8 -8.56 -26.89 -9.92
C GLN A 8 -9.95 -26.51 -9.39
N ARG A 9 -10.14 -26.46 -8.06
CA ARG A 9 -11.41 -26.07 -7.43
C ARG A 9 -11.70 -24.57 -7.46
N ILE A 10 -10.70 -23.76 -7.63
CA ILE A 10 -10.85 -22.30 -7.71
C ILE A 10 -10.90 -21.79 -9.14
N THR A 11 -10.60 -22.62 -10.13
CA THR A 11 -10.76 -22.27 -11.54
C THR A 11 -12.26 -22.15 -11.84
N ALA A 12 -12.64 -20.99 -12.38
CA ALA A 12 -14.03 -20.69 -12.72
C ALA A 12 -14.44 -21.34 -14.05
N SER A 13 -15.76 -21.46 -14.28
CA SER A 13 -16.26 -21.79 -15.62
C SER A 13 -15.96 -20.65 -16.60
N PRO A 14 -15.85 -20.95 -17.92
CA PRO A 14 -15.65 -19.90 -18.94
C PRO A 14 -16.73 -18.80 -18.94
N SER A 15 -17.96 -19.14 -18.50
CA SER A 15 -19.10 -18.22 -18.40
C SER A 15 -19.18 -17.45 -17.08
N TYR A 16 -18.19 -17.58 -16.19
CA TYR A 16 -18.19 -16.91 -14.89
C TYR A 16 -18.16 -15.39 -15.03
N ASN A 17 -19.01 -14.72 -14.25
CA ASN A 17 -19.02 -13.26 -14.24
C ASN A 17 -17.82 -12.72 -13.46
N ARG A 18 -16.81 -12.19 -14.20
CA ARG A 18 -15.57 -11.62 -13.64
C ARG A 18 -15.79 -10.48 -12.64
N TRP A 19 -16.93 -9.77 -12.72
CA TRP A 19 -17.25 -8.66 -11.83
C TRP A 19 -17.57 -9.08 -10.39
N LEU A 20 -17.67 -10.39 -10.12
CA LEU A 20 -17.78 -10.93 -8.76
C LEU A 20 -16.41 -11.01 -8.05
N ILE A 21 -15.30 -10.84 -8.77
CA ILE A 21 -13.95 -10.91 -8.21
C ILE A 21 -13.54 -9.60 -7.49
N PRO A 22 -13.81 -8.39 -8.01
CA PRO A 22 -13.46 -7.15 -7.32
C PRO A 22 -14.00 -7.04 -5.88
N PRO A 23 -15.26 -7.38 -5.56
CA PRO A 23 -15.75 -7.39 -4.18
C PRO A 23 -14.97 -8.32 -3.26
N ALA A 24 -14.59 -9.51 -3.74
CA ALA A 24 -13.78 -10.45 -2.97
C ALA A 24 -12.37 -9.92 -2.67
N ALA A 25 -11.75 -9.23 -3.65
CA ALA A 25 -10.48 -8.56 -3.51
C ALA A 25 -10.59 -7.35 -2.54
N LEU A 26 -11.66 -6.56 -2.68
CA LEU A 26 -11.93 -5.39 -1.86
C LEU A 26 -12.12 -5.76 -0.39
N ALA A 27 -12.82 -6.86 -0.08
CA ALA A 27 -13.01 -7.35 1.28
C ALA A 27 -11.68 -7.58 2.00
N VAL A 28 -10.66 -8.11 1.30
CA VAL A 28 -9.32 -8.29 1.88
C VAL A 28 -8.59 -6.95 2.00
N HIS A 29 -8.60 -6.14 0.94
CA HIS A 29 -7.85 -4.89 0.92
C HIS A 29 -8.38 -3.83 1.89
N LEU A 30 -9.69 -3.78 2.15
CA LEU A 30 -10.27 -2.91 3.18
C LEU A 30 -9.77 -3.30 4.58
N CYS A 31 -9.69 -4.60 4.87
CA CYS A 31 -9.20 -5.08 6.16
C CYS A 31 -7.72 -4.73 6.37
N ILE A 32 -6.87 -5.08 5.40
CA ILE A 32 -5.43 -4.82 5.53
C ILE A 32 -5.08 -3.33 5.42
N GLY A 33 -5.93 -2.52 4.79
CA GLY A 33 -5.80 -1.07 4.74
C GLY A 33 -5.93 -0.37 6.10
N GLN A 34 -6.48 -1.06 7.10
CA GLN A 34 -6.47 -0.61 8.50
C GLN A 34 -5.06 -0.26 8.99
N ALA A 35 -4.01 -0.84 8.41
CA ALA A 35 -2.63 -0.51 8.79
C ALA A 35 -2.33 1.00 8.79
N TYR A 36 -2.95 1.76 7.88
CA TYR A 36 -2.81 3.23 7.85
C TYR A 36 -3.55 3.94 8.98
N ALA A 37 -4.45 3.25 9.68
CA ALA A 37 -5.15 3.77 10.86
C ALA A 37 -4.45 3.41 12.19
N PHE A 38 -3.30 2.72 12.16
CA PHE A 38 -2.63 2.26 13.39
C PHE A 38 -2.33 3.39 14.37
N SER A 39 -2.07 4.59 13.87
CA SER A 39 -1.76 5.77 14.68
C SER A 39 -2.83 6.13 15.73
N VAL A 40 -4.09 5.73 15.54
CA VAL A 40 -5.16 6.01 16.52
C VAL A 40 -4.96 5.24 17.85
N PHE A 41 -4.15 4.17 17.82
CA PHE A 41 -3.82 3.38 19.01
C PHE A 41 -2.58 3.86 19.73
N ASN A 42 -1.77 4.73 19.11
CA ASN A 42 -0.47 5.13 19.67
C ASN A 42 -0.60 5.76 21.07
N GLU A 43 -1.44 6.78 21.19
CA GLU A 43 -1.63 7.48 22.47
C GLU A 43 -2.30 6.59 23.53
N PRO A 44 -3.41 5.87 23.24
CA PRO A 44 -3.97 4.91 24.19
C PRO A 44 -2.98 3.85 24.68
N LEU A 45 -2.09 3.35 23.80
CA LEU A 45 -1.06 2.38 24.19
C LEU A 45 0.00 2.95 25.14
N THR A 46 0.22 4.28 25.17
CA THR A 46 1.15 4.91 26.13
C THR A 46 0.59 5.03 27.56
N ARG A 47 -0.64 4.62 27.80
CA ARG A 47 -1.31 4.72 29.11
C ARG A 47 -2.12 3.49 29.47
N VAL A 48 -1.66 2.30 29.02
CA VAL A 48 -2.36 1.03 29.29
C VAL A 48 -2.44 0.72 30.79
N LEU A 49 -1.40 1.03 31.54
CA LEU A 49 -1.37 0.83 33.00
C LEU A 49 -2.05 1.98 33.75
N GLY A 50 -1.81 3.21 33.33
CA GLY A 50 -2.33 4.40 34.03
C GLY A 50 -3.75 4.80 33.67
N VAL A 51 -4.31 4.26 32.57
CA VAL A 51 -5.66 4.48 32.00
C VAL A 51 -5.95 5.94 31.65
N SER A 52 -5.98 6.86 32.61
CA SER A 52 -6.25 8.28 32.40
C SER A 52 -5.01 9.09 32.01
N ALA A 53 -3.83 8.70 32.49
CA ALA A 53 -2.54 9.32 32.19
C ALA A 53 -1.45 8.26 32.17
N SER A 54 -0.36 8.51 31.43
CA SER A 54 0.80 7.61 31.42
C SER A 54 1.48 7.60 32.78
N VAL A 55 1.85 6.42 33.25
CA VAL A 55 2.56 6.19 34.54
C VAL A 55 3.91 5.53 34.32
N ALA A 56 4.72 5.46 35.37
CA ALA A 56 5.99 4.74 35.34
C ALA A 56 5.75 3.25 35.02
N GLY A 57 6.37 2.76 33.94
CA GLY A 57 6.14 1.41 33.44
C GLY A 57 5.32 1.33 32.16
N ASP A 58 4.54 2.35 31.82
CA ASP A 58 3.86 2.42 30.53
C ASP A 58 4.86 2.56 29.36
N TRP A 59 4.45 2.10 28.18
CA TRP A 59 5.29 2.15 26.99
C TRP A 59 5.48 3.56 26.46
N LYS A 60 6.71 3.89 26.07
CA LYS A 60 7.01 5.17 25.42
C LYS A 60 6.49 5.15 23.97
N LEU A 61 6.08 6.31 23.47
CA LEU A 61 5.63 6.47 22.09
C LEU A 61 6.67 5.99 21.05
N THR A 62 7.95 6.20 21.33
CA THR A 62 9.06 5.71 20.49
C THR A 62 9.12 4.17 20.44
N THR A 63 8.80 3.49 21.52
CA THR A 63 8.71 2.02 21.59
C THR A 63 7.52 1.52 20.77
N ILE A 64 6.35 2.16 20.91
CA ILE A 64 5.13 1.82 20.19
C ILE A 64 5.31 2.03 18.68
N GLY A 65 6.03 3.06 18.24
CA GLY A 65 6.29 3.36 16.84
C GLY A 65 6.94 2.21 16.06
N TRP A 66 7.73 1.37 16.73
CA TRP A 66 8.35 0.20 16.12
C TRP A 66 7.34 -0.87 15.69
N ILE A 67 6.14 -0.92 16.29
CA ILE A 67 5.10 -1.90 15.90
C ILE A 67 4.72 -1.69 14.43
N TYR A 68 4.43 -0.45 14.04
CA TYR A 68 4.09 -0.11 12.65
C TYR A 68 5.27 -0.28 11.70
N SER A 69 6.46 0.14 12.11
CA SER A 69 7.68 0.00 11.30
C SER A 69 7.96 -1.47 10.98
N LEU A 70 7.85 -2.36 11.96
CA LEU A 70 7.98 -3.81 11.76
C LEU A 70 6.90 -4.32 10.81
N ALA A 71 5.65 -3.89 10.95
CA ALA A 71 4.57 -4.31 10.06
C ALA A 71 4.86 -3.97 8.59
N ILE A 72 5.39 -2.78 8.30
CA ILE A 72 5.75 -2.37 6.94
C ILE A 72 6.97 -3.15 6.41
N VAL A 73 7.97 -3.41 7.24
CA VAL A 73 9.14 -4.24 6.86
C VAL A 73 8.68 -5.67 6.52
N PHE A 74 7.89 -6.30 7.39
CA PHE A 74 7.40 -7.67 7.18
C PHE A 74 6.35 -7.75 6.06
N LEU A 75 5.61 -6.69 5.77
CA LEU A 75 4.79 -6.58 4.55
C LEU A 75 5.67 -6.76 3.29
N GLY A 76 6.74 -5.98 3.18
CA GLY A 76 7.64 -6.06 2.01
C GLY A 76 8.33 -7.43 1.89
N LEU A 77 8.86 -7.96 3.00
CA LEU A 77 9.52 -9.26 3.03
C LEU A 77 8.56 -10.40 2.68
N SER A 78 7.39 -10.45 3.33
CA SER A 78 6.41 -11.52 3.08
C SER A 78 5.84 -11.47 1.66
N ALA A 79 5.63 -10.28 1.09
CA ALA A 79 5.23 -10.13 -0.30
C ALA A 79 6.33 -10.64 -1.25
N ALA A 80 7.60 -10.33 -0.98
CA ALA A 80 8.74 -10.75 -1.79
C ALA A 80 8.89 -12.28 -1.86
N PHE A 81 8.81 -12.96 -0.72
CA PHE A 81 8.90 -14.42 -0.66
C PHE A 81 7.56 -15.09 -0.99
N GLY A 82 6.46 -14.56 -0.47
CA GLY A 82 5.11 -15.09 -0.64
C GLY A 82 4.57 -14.95 -2.06
N GLY A 83 5.06 -14.02 -2.87
CA GLY A 83 4.68 -13.89 -4.27
C GLY A 83 5.02 -15.14 -5.10
N LYS A 84 6.21 -15.73 -4.88
CA LYS A 84 6.58 -17.00 -5.54
C LYS A 84 5.73 -18.17 -5.03
N TRP A 85 5.40 -18.18 -3.75
CA TRP A 85 4.51 -19.17 -3.16
C TRP A 85 3.07 -19.04 -3.68
N LEU A 86 2.57 -17.80 -3.83
CA LEU A 86 1.26 -17.50 -4.44
C LEU A 86 1.09 -18.15 -5.82
N GLU A 87 2.10 -18.07 -6.68
CA GLU A 87 2.02 -18.65 -8.03
C GLU A 87 1.91 -20.18 -7.99
N LYS A 88 2.49 -20.83 -6.95
CA LYS A 88 2.40 -22.28 -6.75
C LYS A 88 1.05 -22.72 -6.18
N VAL A 89 0.62 -22.09 -5.07
CA VAL A 89 -0.54 -22.56 -4.28
C VAL A 89 -1.87 -21.92 -4.67
N GLY A 90 -1.81 -20.81 -5.43
CA GLY A 90 -2.97 -20.04 -5.87
C GLY A 90 -3.50 -19.03 -4.85
N PRO A 91 -4.37 -18.11 -5.31
CA PRO A 91 -4.78 -16.94 -4.54
C PRO A 91 -5.62 -17.28 -3.31
N ARG A 92 -6.50 -18.27 -3.37
CA ARG A 92 -7.38 -18.64 -2.23
C ARG A 92 -6.55 -19.01 -1.00
N ARG A 93 -5.56 -19.91 -1.17
CA ARG A 93 -4.71 -20.36 -0.06
C ARG A 93 -3.89 -19.22 0.50
N THR A 94 -3.36 -18.37 -0.36
CA THR A 94 -2.56 -17.21 0.05
C THR A 94 -3.39 -16.19 0.82
N MET A 95 -4.60 -15.86 0.34
CA MET A 95 -5.52 -14.95 1.03
C MET A 95 -6.00 -15.51 2.36
N PHE A 96 -6.28 -16.82 2.43
CA PHE A 96 -6.65 -17.48 3.68
C PHE A 96 -5.51 -17.44 4.70
N SER A 97 -4.27 -17.70 4.28
CA SER A 97 -3.10 -17.56 5.14
C SER A 97 -2.92 -16.12 5.61
N ALA A 98 -3.16 -15.15 4.71
CA ALA A 98 -3.14 -13.74 5.08
C ALA A 98 -4.19 -13.40 6.16
N ALA A 99 -5.41 -13.96 6.05
CA ALA A 99 -6.46 -13.79 7.05
C ALA A 99 -6.05 -14.33 8.43
N CYS A 100 -5.47 -15.53 8.46
CA CYS A 100 -4.97 -16.15 9.70
C CYS A 100 -3.85 -15.31 10.33
N LEU A 101 -2.90 -14.84 9.52
CA LEU A 101 -1.76 -14.05 10.01
C LEU A 101 -2.19 -12.66 10.47
N PHE A 102 -3.03 -11.97 9.71
CA PHE A 102 -3.47 -10.61 10.04
C PHE A 102 -4.41 -10.60 11.24
N GLY A 103 -5.49 -11.40 11.21
CA GLY A 103 -6.41 -11.54 12.34
C GLY A 103 -5.73 -12.11 13.59
N GLY A 104 -4.93 -13.17 13.43
CA GLY A 104 -4.13 -13.74 14.51
C GLY A 104 -3.12 -12.76 15.11
N GLY A 105 -2.54 -11.91 14.28
CA GLY A 105 -1.64 -10.82 14.72
C GLY A 105 -2.30 -9.84 15.67
N PHE A 106 -3.55 -9.47 15.41
CA PHE A 106 -4.35 -8.65 16.33
C PHE A 106 -4.63 -9.38 17.66
N ILE A 107 -4.96 -10.67 17.61
CA ILE A 107 -5.23 -11.47 18.81
C ILE A 107 -3.97 -11.61 19.67
N VAL A 108 -2.82 -11.92 19.07
CA VAL A 108 -1.53 -11.99 19.78
C VAL A 108 -1.17 -10.63 20.39
N SER A 109 -1.43 -9.54 19.68
CA SER A 109 -1.21 -8.20 20.20
C SER A 109 -2.15 -7.88 21.36
N ALA A 110 -3.41 -8.30 21.31
CA ALA A 110 -4.35 -8.14 22.42
C ALA A 110 -3.86 -8.85 23.69
N ILE A 111 -3.31 -10.06 23.56
CA ILE A 111 -2.66 -10.77 24.66
C ILE A 111 -1.48 -9.95 25.19
N GLY A 112 -0.67 -9.37 24.30
CA GLY A 112 0.46 -8.51 24.67
C GLY A 112 0.04 -7.25 25.42
N ILE A 113 -1.08 -6.63 25.07
CA ILE A 113 -1.66 -5.49 25.78
C ILE A 113 -2.14 -5.94 27.17
N HIS A 114 -2.86 -7.04 27.25
CA HIS A 114 -3.37 -7.58 28.51
C HIS A 114 -2.26 -7.95 29.50
N THR A 115 -1.19 -8.59 29.00
CA THR A 115 -0.04 -9.00 29.82
C THR A 115 1.05 -7.93 29.95
N HIS A 116 0.83 -6.76 29.35
CA HIS A 116 1.78 -5.64 29.27
C HIS A 116 3.15 -6.07 28.70
N GLN A 117 3.16 -6.90 27.66
CA GLN A 117 4.35 -7.43 27.00
C GLN A 117 4.51 -6.86 25.59
N ILE A 118 5.32 -5.81 25.41
CA ILE A 118 5.51 -5.12 24.13
C ILE A 118 6.01 -6.03 23.02
N TRP A 119 6.82 -7.03 23.31
CA TRP A 119 7.35 -7.96 22.31
C TRP A 119 6.23 -8.80 21.64
N LEU A 120 5.09 -9.02 22.33
CA LEU A 120 3.91 -9.67 21.74
C LEU A 120 3.22 -8.76 20.72
N LEU A 121 3.26 -7.43 20.91
CA LEU A 121 2.77 -6.49 19.90
C LEU A 121 3.71 -6.46 18.67
N TYR A 122 5.02 -6.51 18.91
CA TYR A 122 6.00 -6.63 17.82
C TYR A 122 5.81 -7.92 17.04
N LEU A 123 5.67 -9.06 17.72
CA LEU A 123 5.39 -10.35 17.08
C LEU A 123 3.99 -10.36 16.43
N GLY A 124 2.95 -9.93 17.15
CA GLY A 124 1.57 -10.00 16.72
C GLY A 124 1.29 -9.07 15.54
N TYR A 125 1.18 -7.78 15.79
CA TYR A 125 0.86 -6.80 14.76
C TYR A 125 2.05 -6.57 13.80
N GLY A 126 3.26 -6.44 14.36
CA GLY A 126 4.47 -6.18 13.58
C GLY A 126 4.81 -7.32 12.63
N VAL A 127 5.10 -8.50 13.14
CA VAL A 127 5.57 -9.63 12.31
C VAL A 127 4.41 -10.37 11.65
N LEU A 128 3.50 -10.95 12.44
CA LEU A 128 2.39 -11.75 11.89
C LEU A 128 1.44 -10.88 11.08
N GLY A 129 1.04 -9.74 11.62
CA GLY A 129 0.19 -8.76 10.92
C GLY A 129 0.86 -8.27 9.64
N GLY A 130 2.15 -7.89 9.69
CA GLY A 130 2.93 -7.49 8.52
C GLY A 130 3.00 -8.58 7.45
N CYS A 131 3.22 -9.83 7.83
CA CYS A 131 3.16 -10.97 6.90
C CYS A 131 1.76 -11.13 6.27
N GLY A 132 0.71 -10.98 7.07
CA GLY A 132 -0.67 -10.98 6.59
C GLY A 132 -0.95 -9.84 5.60
N LEU A 133 -0.42 -8.64 5.87
CA LEU A 133 -0.48 -7.48 4.98
C LEU A 133 0.10 -7.79 3.59
N GLY A 134 1.33 -8.30 3.54
CA GLY A 134 2.02 -8.54 2.27
C GLY A 134 1.37 -9.62 1.42
N LEU A 135 1.01 -10.76 2.01
CA LEU A 135 0.30 -11.84 1.32
C LEU A 135 -1.11 -11.41 0.86
N GLY A 136 -1.83 -10.69 1.73
CA GLY A 136 -3.17 -10.16 1.45
C GLY A 136 -3.17 -9.07 0.39
N TYR A 137 -2.06 -8.34 0.22
CA TYR A 137 -1.92 -7.31 -0.81
C TYR A 137 -1.70 -7.90 -2.21
N VAL A 138 -0.70 -8.78 -2.36
CA VAL A 138 -0.26 -9.27 -3.68
C VAL A 138 -1.30 -10.18 -4.32
N SER A 139 -1.97 -11.01 -3.53
CA SER A 139 -2.81 -12.09 -4.03
C SER A 139 -4.06 -11.62 -4.79
N PRO A 140 -4.89 -10.70 -4.26
CA PRO A 140 -6.05 -10.18 -5.00
C PRO A 140 -5.65 -9.40 -6.26
N VAL A 141 -4.57 -8.60 -6.17
CA VAL A 141 -4.09 -7.78 -7.29
C VAL A 141 -3.69 -8.64 -8.48
N SER A 142 -2.88 -9.68 -8.25
CA SER A 142 -2.46 -10.60 -9.32
C SER A 142 -3.64 -11.34 -9.95
N THR A 143 -4.65 -11.68 -9.15
CA THR A 143 -5.87 -12.35 -9.63
C THR A 143 -6.70 -11.43 -10.51
N LEU A 144 -6.88 -10.17 -10.11
CA LEU A 144 -7.63 -9.19 -10.91
C LEU A 144 -6.97 -8.88 -12.24
N ILE A 145 -5.64 -8.78 -12.29
CA ILE A 145 -4.90 -8.59 -13.54
C ILE A 145 -5.18 -9.74 -14.53
N LYS A 146 -5.30 -10.99 -14.04
CA LYS A 146 -5.60 -12.15 -14.88
C LYS A 146 -7.06 -12.14 -15.40
N TRP A 147 -8.01 -11.60 -14.64
CA TRP A 147 -9.42 -11.46 -15.04
C TRP A 147 -9.71 -10.25 -15.95
N PHE A 148 -8.88 -9.22 -15.90
CA PHE A 148 -9.09 -7.98 -16.64
C PHE A 148 -7.89 -7.63 -17.52
N PRO A 149 -7.53 -8.51 -18.48
CA PRO A 149 -6.41 -8.24 -19.40
C PRO A 149 -6.68 -7.04 -20.31
N ASP A 150 -7.96 -6.71 -20.51
CA ASP A 150 -8.46 -5.57 -21.29
C ASP A 150 -8.35 -4.22 -20.52
N ARG A 151 -8.34 -4.24 -19.18
CA ARG A 151 -8.35 -3.04 -18.33
C ARG A 151 -7.55 -3.27 -17.05
N ARG A 152 -6.26 -3.58 -17.20
CA ARG A 152 -5.36 -3.96 -16.08
C ARG A 152 -5.26 -2.87 -15.01
N GLY A 153 -5.17 -1.59 -15.43
CA GLY A 153 -5.08 -0.46 -14.52
C GLY A 153 -6.36 -0.28 -13.70
N MET A 154 -7.53 -0.33 -14.34
CA MET A 154 -8.81 -0.27 -13.63
C MET A 154 -8.92 -1.43 -12.62
N ALA A 155 -8.53 -2.63 -12.99
CA ALA A 155 -8.59 -3.80 -12.13
C ALA A 155 -7.69 -3.66 -10.88
N THR A 156 -6.46 -3.21 -11.07
CA THR A 156 -5.54 -2.95 -9.95
C THR A 156 -6.03 -1.80 -9.08
N GLY A 157 -6.58 -0.75 -9.69
CA GLY A 157 -7.20 0.37 -8.99
C GLY A 157 -8.36 -0.05 -8.09
N MET A 158 -9.28 -0.88 -8.60
CA MET A 158 -10.40 -1.39 -7.81
C MET A 158 -9.96 -2.19 -6.58
N ALA A 159 -8.92 -3.01 -6.71
CA ALA A 159 -8.39 -3.74 -5.57
C ALA A 159 -7.72 -2.79 -4.56
N ILE A 160 -6.77 -2.00 -5.05
CA ILE A 160 -5.84 -1.25 -4.20
C ILE A 160 -6.50 -0.02 -3.58
N MET A 161 -7.59 0.53 -4.17
CA MET A 161 -8.37 1.57 -3.52
C MET A 161 -8.92 1.14 -2.15
N GLY A 162 -9.25 -0.15 -1.99
CA GLY A 162 -9.67 -0.71 -0.71
C GLY A 162 -8.62 -0.56 0.38
N PHE A 163 -7.35 -0.77 0.04
CA PHE A 163 -6.26 -0.53 0.98
C PHE A 163 -6.18 0.96 1.39
N GLY A 164 -6.36 1.89 0.44
CA GLY A 164 -6.42 3.32 0.75
C GLY A 164 -7.64 3.70 1.60
N GLY A 165 -8.79 3.04 1.36
CA GLY A 165 -10.04 3.28 2.08
C GLY A 165 -10.15 2.59 3.43
N GLY A 166 -9.31 1.58 3.70
CA GLY A 166 -9.38 0.80 4.95
C GLY A 166 -9.20 1.64 6.21
N ALA A 167 -8.34 2.65 6.17
CA ALA A 167 -8.14 3.57 7.29
C ALA A 167 -9.36 4.46 7.56
N MET A 168 -10.12 4.84 6.51
CA MET A 168 -11.35 5.64 6.67
C MET A 168 -12.43 4.91 7.48
N ILE A 169 -12.42 3.57 7.44
CA ILE A 169 -13.31 2.72 8.23
C ILE A 169 -12.62 2.31 9.53
N GLY A 170 -11.37 1.88 9.45
CA GLY A 170 -10.63 1.33 10.57
C GLY A 170 -10.33 2.33 11.68
N ALA A 171 -10.04 3.60 11.36
CA ALA A 171 -9.78 4.62 12.38
C ALA A 171 -11.04 4.98 13.19
N PRO A 172 -12.18 5.35 12.60
CA PRO A 172 -13.41 5.62 13.37
C PRO A 172 -13.90 4.38 14.13
N LEU A 173 -13.81 3.19 13.51
CA LEU A 173 -14.18 1.94 14.17
C LEU A 173 -13.31 1.69 15.42
N GLY A 174 -11.99 1.83 15.29
CA GLY A 174 -11.06 1.66 16.39
C GLY A 174 -11.34 2.63 17.55
N VAL A 175 -11.55 3.92 17.23
CA VAL A 175 -11.88 4.95 18.22
C VAL A 175 -13.23 4.64 18.91
N ALA A 176 -14.25 4.27 18.13
CA ALA A 176 -15.58 3.93 18.68
C ALA A 176 -15.52 2.70 19.60
N LEU A 177 -14.79 1.66 19.22
CA LEU A 177 -14.62 0.46 20.04
C LEU A 177 -13.81 0.75 21.31
N MET A 178 -12.70 1.49 21.20
CA MET A 178 -11.93 1.90 22.39
C MET A 178 -12.80 2.68 23.37
N LYS A 179 -13.61 3.62 22.88
CA LYS A 179 -14.54 4.38 23.72
C LYS A 179 -15.62 3.48 24.35
N HIS A 180 -16.10 2.47 23.60
CA HIS A 180 -17.12 1.53 24.11
C HIS A 180 -16.57 0.63 25.23
N PHE A 181 -15.32 0.16 25.08
CA PHE A 181 -14.67 -0.73 26.04
C PHE A 181 -13.86 0.01 27.12
N ALA A 182 -13.74 1.33 27.05
CA ALA A 182 -13.08 2.11 28.09
C ALA A 182 -13.80 1.98 29.41
N SER A 183 -13.03 1.80 30.49
CA SER A 183 -13.52 1.67 31.85
C SER A 183 -12.57 2.36 32.85
N ALA A 184 -12.87 2.29 34.13
CA ALA A 184 -11.96 2.79 35.15
C ALA A 184 -10.61 2.06 35.22
N THR A 185 -10.51 0.87 34.60
CA THR A 185 -9.33 0.00 34.63
C THR A 185 -8.78 -0.38 33.24
N SER A 186 -9.40 0.10 32.15
CA SER A 186 -8.99 -0.21 30.78
C SER A 186 -9.14 0.99 29.86
N VAL A 187 -8.15 1.20 29.00
CA VAL A 187 -8.22 2.14 27.85
C VAL A 187 -9.02 1.58 26.68
N GLY A 188 -9.52 0.35 26.77
CA GLY A 188 -10.33 -0.32 25.74
C GLY A 188 -9.56 -0.83 24.52
N VAL A 189 -8.22 -0.73 24.48
CA VAL A 189 -7.43 -1.12 23.30
C VAL A 189 -7.37 -2.64 23.12
N MET A 190 -7.25 -3.39 24.21
CA MET A 190 -7.17 -4.86 24.18
C MET A 190 -8.43 -5.47 23.55
N GLU A 191 -9.58 -5.07 24.05
CA GLU A 191 -10.90 -5.53 23.58
C GLU A 191 -11.14 -5.09 22.12
N THR A 192 -10.72 -3.87 21.77
CA THR A 192 -10.76 -3.35 20.41
C THR A 192 -9.95 -4.22 19.44
N PHE A 193 -8.75 -4.64 19.83
CA PHE A 193 -7.92 -5.51 19.02
C PHE A 193 -8.54 -6.90 18.83
N LEU A 194 -9.17 -7.47 19.87
CA LEU A 194 -9.90 -8.74 19.74
C LEU A 194 -11.07 -8.63 18.76
N VAL A 195 -11.88 -7.59 18.87
CA VAL A 195 -13.04 -7.38 17.99
C VAL A 195 -12.58 -7.12 16.56
N MET A 196 -11.65 -6.18 16.35
CA MET A 196 -11.16 -5.85 15.02
C MET A 196 -10.44 -7.04 14.36
N GLY A 197 -9.61 -7.77 15.11
CA GLY A 197 -8.91 -8.96 14.62
C GLY A 197 -9.88 -10.05 14.16
N THR A 198 -10.96 -10.27 14.92
CA THR A 198 -12.01 -11.24 14.58
C THR A 198 -12.79 -10.81 13.34
N LEU A 199 -13.20 -9.53 13.27
CA LEU A 199 -13.91 -8.98 12.10
C LEU A 199 -13.07 -9.07 10.82
N TYR A 200 -11.78 -8.71 10.91
CA TYR A 200 -10.87 -8.78 9.77
C TYR A 200 -10.61 -10.23 9.34
N PHE A 201 -10.42 -11.14 10.30
CA PHE A 201 -10.28 -12.56 10.00
C PHE A 201 -11.50 -13.08 9.22
N ILE A 202 -12.71 -12.85 9.72
CA ILE A 202 -13.96 -13.31 9.08
C ILE A 202 -14.10 -12.71 7.69
N SER A 203 -13.94 -11.39 7.53
CA SER A 203 -14.08 -10.68 6.26
C SER A 203 -13.07 -11.16 5.22
N MET A 204 -11.81 -11.33 5.63
CA MET A 204 -10.74 -11.82 4.74
C MET A 204 -10.96 -13.30 4.38
N VAL A 205 -11.47 -14.14 5.28
CA VAL A 205 -11.84 -15.53 4.99
C VAL A 205 -12.96 -15.56 3.94
N ILE A 206 -14.02 -14.76 4.11
CA ILE A 206 -15.10 -14.64 3.12
C ILE A 206 -14.53 -14.24 1.75
N GLY A 207 -13.69 -13.22 1.69
CA GLY A 207 -13.02 -12.79 0.47
C GLY A 207 -12.18 -13.93 -0.15
N SER A 208 -11.43 -14.67 0.66
CA SER A 208 -10.60 -15.79 0.20
C SER A 208 -11.43 -16.95 -0.37
N LEU A 209 -12.59 -17.23 0.20
CA LEU A 209 -13.49 -18.28 -0.27
C LEU A 209 -14.21 -17.89 -1.57
N ALA A 210 -14.53 -16.60 -1.73
CA ALA A 210 -15.18 -16.06 -2.91
C ALA A 210 -14.26 -15.97 -4.13
N ILE A 211 -12.93 -15.86 -3.93
CA ILE A 211 -11.99 -15.67 -5.03
C ILE A 211 -11.99 -16.87 -6.00
N ARG A 212 -11.90 -16.55 -7.30
CA ARG A 212 -11.75 -17.53 -8.41
C ARG A 212 -10.65 -17.05 -9.35
N ILE A 213 -10.05 -17.97 -10.07
CA ILE A 213 -9.10 -17.68 -11.17
C ILE A 213 -9.76 -17.99 -12.52
N PRO A 214 -9.41 -17.26 -13.56
CA PRO A 214 -9.88 -17.59 -14.90
C PRO A 214 -9.30 -18.93 -15.36
N PRO A 215 -10.01 -19.69 -16.22
CA PRO A 215 -9.45 -20.87 -16.86
C PRO A 215 -8.32 -20.46 -17.82
N ASP A 216 -7.44 -21.42 -18.13
CA ASP A 216 -6.34 -21.19 -19.05
C ASP A 216 -6.85 -20.74 -20.43
N GLY A 217 -6.18 -19.74 -21.01
CA GLY A 217 -6.58 -19.17 -22.29
C GLY A 217 -7.85 -18.32 -22.27
N TRP A 218 -8.47 -18.09 -21.11
CA TRP A 218 -9.67 -17.27 -21.00
C TRP A 218 -9.44 -15.83 -21.44
N LYS A 219 -10.41 -15.30 -22.19
CA LYS A 219 -10.42 -13.91 -22.65
C LYS A 219 -11.82 -13.32 -22.47
N PRO A 220 -11.95 -12.01 -22.18
CA PRO A 220 -13.23 -11.33 -22.21
C PRO A 220 -13.90 -11.42 -23.57
N ALA A 221 -15.22 -11.53 -23.59
CA ALA A 221 -15.97 -11.56 -24.85
C ALA A 221 -15.71 -10.30 -25.69
N GLY A 222 -15.44 -10.48 -26.98
CA GLY A 222 -15.17 -9.39 -27.91
C GLY A 222 -13.81 -8.71 -27.75
N TRP A 223 -12.94 -9.19 -26.86
CA TRP A 223 -11.60 -8.66 -26.68
C TRP A 223 -10.54 -9.54 -27.37
N THR A 224 -9.70 -8.91 -28.16
CA THR A 224 -8.47 -9.52 -28.73
C THR A 224 -7.27 -8.86 -28.12
N PRO A 225 -6.18 -9.61 -27.81
CA PRO A 225 -4.93 -9.00 -27.40
C PRO A 225 -4.52 -7.91 -28.38
N PRO A 226 -4.05 -6.74 -27.92
CA PRO A 226 -3.52 -5.74 -28.82
C PRO A 226 -2.42 -6.38 -29.68
N ALA A 227 -2.40 -6.05 -30.98
CA ALA A 227 -1.29 -6.42 -31.86
C ALA A 227 0.01 -5.92 -31.20
N GLU A 228 1.14 -6.61 -31.43
CA GLU A 228 2.46 -6.32 -30.81
C GLU A 228 2.99 -4.89 -30.99
N THR A 229 2.22 -4.02 -31.60
CA THR A 229 2.55 -2.65 -31.96
C THR A 229 2.47 -1.63 -30.82
N ARG A 230 1.95 -1.97 -29.64
CA ARG A 230 2.00 -1.06 -28.49
C ARG A 230 3.36 -1.21 -27.80
N LYS A 231 4.21 -0.18 -27.93
CA LYS A 231 5.46 -0.08 -27.18
C LYS A 231 5.22 -0.34 -25.69
N MET A 232 6.10 -1.10 -25.07
CA MET A 232 6.08 -1.41 -23.64
C MET A 232 4.91 -2.30 -23.17
N VAL A 233 4.23 -3.02 -24.06
CA VAL A 233 3.19 -4.00 -23.71
C VAL A 233 3.52 -5.34 -24.35
N THR A 234 3.84 -6.34 -23.52
CA THR A 234 4.17 -7.69 -24.00
C THR A 234 3.01 -8.67 -23.81
N THR A 235 2.91 -9.61 -24.72
CA THR A 235 2.09 -10.83 -24.60
C THR A 235 2.90 -12.02 -24.10
N ARG A 236 4.24 -11.90 -24.10
CA ARG A 236 5.20 -12.91 -23.65
C ARG A 236 5.37 -12.83 -22.12
N HIS A 237 6.03 -13.82 -21.53
CA HIS A 237 6.21 -13.92 -20.08
C HIS A 237 7.68 -13.97 -19.70
N VAL A 238 8.02 -13.28 -18.61
CA VAL A 238 9.34 -13.35 -17.99
C VAL A 238 9.21 -14.11 -16.67
N HIS A 239 10.09 -15.09 -16.44
CA HIS A 239 10.11 -15.82 -15.17
C HIS A 239 10.53 -14.90 -14.01
N ILE A 240 10.02 -15.16 -12.80
CA ILE A 240 10.27 -14.34 -11.60
C ILE A 240 11.76 -14.07 -11.38
N ASP A 241 12.61 -15.12 -11.51
CA ASP A 241 14.04 -14.99 -11.22
C ASP A 241 14.82 -14.32 -12.38
N GLN A 242 14.27 -14.33 -13.59
CA GLN A 242 14.82 -13.59 -14.73
C GLN A 242 14.47 -12.10 -14.67
N ALA A 243 13.29 -11.73 -14.14
CA ALA A 243 12.91 -10.34 -13.97
C ALA A 243 13.93 -9.56 -13.13
N LEU A 244 14.48 -10.16 -12.07
CA LEU A 244 15.54 -9.57 -11.23
C LEU A 244 16.88 -9.35 -11.94
N LYS A 245 17.08 -9.95 -13.12
CA LYS A 245 18.30 -9.76 -13.94
C LYS A 245 18.13 -8.66 -14.98
N THR A 246 16.98 -7.98 -14.97
CA THR A 246 16.67 -6.94 -15.94
C THR A 246 16.79 -5.54 -15.31
N PRO A 247 17.31 -4.54 -16.03
CA PRO A 247 17.34 -3.16 -15.55
C PRO A 247 15.93 -2.59 -15.32
N GLN A 248 14.93 -3.07 -16.07
CA GLN A 248 13.53 -2.66 -15.96
C GLN A 248 12.97 -2.91 -14.55
N PHE A 249 13.32 -4.02 -13.92
CA PHE A 249 12.88 -4.30 -12.55
C PHE A 249 13.40 -3.25 -11.57
N TYR A 250 14.68 -2.91 -11.64
CA TYR A 250 15.29 -1.92 -10.73
C TYR A 250 14.82 -0.49 -11.02
N LEU A 251 14.58 -0.15 -12.29
CA LEU A 251 13.99 1.13 -12.65
C LEU A 251 12.56 1.26 -12.06
N LEU A 252 11.72 0.21 -12.20
CA LEU A 252 10.38 0.21 -11.59
C LEU A 252 10.43 0.21 -10.07
N TRP A 253 11.41 -0.46 -9.48
CA TRP A 253 11.65 -0.42 -8.04
C TRP A 253 11.99 1.01 -7.57
N LEU A 254 12.88 1.71 -8.26
CA LEU A 254 13.22 3.11 -7.97
C LEU A 254 12.02 4.03 -8.21
N ILE A 255 11.31 3.90 -9.31
CA ILE A 255 10.09 4.65 -9.63
C ILE A 255 9.08 4.54 -8.47
N LEU A 256 8.81 3.32 -8.00
CA LEU A 256 7.90 3.11 -6.87
C LEU A 256 8.48 3.68 -5.57
N CYS A 257 9.73 3.37 -5.25
CA CYS A 257 10.39 3.82 -4.01
C CYS A 257 10.38 5.34 -3.88
N LEU A 258 10.76 6.07 -4.93
CA LEU A 258 10.87 7.52 -4.92
C LEU A 258 9.50 8.19 -4.85
N ASN A 259 8.52 7.69 -5.62
CA ASN A 259 7.14 8.17 -5.56
C ASN A 259 6.54 7.98 -4.16
N VAL A 260 6.74 6.80 -3.57
CA VAL A 260 6.20 6.46 -2.26
C VAL A 260 6.90 7.22 -1.14
N THR A 261 8.22 7.37 -1.19
CA THR A 261 8.98 8.14 -0.19
C THR A 261 8.46 9.57 -0.10
N ALA A 262 8.26 10.23 -1.24
CA ALA A 262 7.71 11.58 -1.28
C ALA A 262 6.30 11.65 -0.66
N GLY A 263 5.38 10.75 -1.05
CA GLY A 263 4.00 10.79 -0.58
C GLY A 263 3.82 10.41 0.89
N ILE A 264 4.47 9.33 1.34
CA ILE A 264 4.32 8.85 2.74
C ILE A 264 4.99 9.80 3.73
N GLY A 265 6.05 10.50 3.32
CA GLY A 265 6.71 11.52 4.13
C GLY A 265 5.74 12.64 4.51
N ILE A 266 4.99 13.17 3.54
CA ILE A 266 3.98 14.21 3.83
C ILE A 266 2.82 13.62 4.63
N LEU A 267 2.27 12.48 4.22
CA LEU A 267 1.11 11.89 4.86
C LEU A 267 1.33 11.65 6.36
N GLY A 268 2.52 11.19 6.73
CA GLY A 268 2.89 10.92 8.12
C GLY A 268 2.97 12.17 9.01
N GLN A 269 3.16 13.35 8.42
CA GLN A 269 3.35 14.62 9.14
C GLN A 269 2.29 15.68 8.81
N ALA A 270 1.31 15.34 7.98
CA ALA A 270 0.38 16.30 7.39
C ALA A 270 -0.31 17.22 8.40
N SER A 271 -0.79 16.66 9.53
CA SER A 271 -1.47 17.43 10.58
C SER A 271 -0.53 18.43 11.27
N VAL A 272 0.65 17.97 11.66
CA VAL A 272 1.65 18.85 12.33
C VAL A 272 2.19 19.88 11.35
N MET A 273 2.49 19.44 10.13
CA MET A 273 3.04 20.29 9.08
C MET A 273 2.13 21.47 8.76
N ILE A 274 0.83 21.26 8.51
CA ILE A 274 -0.08 22.36 8.16
C ILE A 274 -0.28 23.34 9.34
N GLN A 275 -0.30 22.84 10.58
CA GLN A 275 -0.41 23.69 11.78
C GLN A 275 0.85 24.53 12.02
N GLU A 276 2.05 23.97 11.75
CA GLU A 276 3.30 24.68 11.93
C GLU A 276 3.56 25.67 10.79
N MET A 277 3.25 25.30 9.54
CA MET A 277 3.44 26.16 8.36
C MET A 277 2.45 27.34 8.33
N PHE A 278 1.22 27.15 8.83
CA PHE A 278 0.18 28.20 8.89
C PHE A 278 -0.19 28.54 10.34
N LYS A 279 0.81 28.83 11.15
CA LYS A 279 0.66 29.08 12.59
C LYS A 279 -0.43 30.11 12.89
N GLY A 280 -1.39 29.71 13.74
CA GLY A 280 -2.50 30.55 14.18
C GLY A 280 -3.69 30.61 13.22
N ALA A 281 -3.57 30.09 11.98
CA ALA A 281 -4.67 30.04 11.01
C ALA A 281 -5.37 28.69 10.94
N ILE A 282 -4.75 27.62 11.45
CA ILE A 282 -5.27 26.24 11.38
C ILE A 282 -5.48 25.69 12.78
N THR A 283 -6.74 25.33 13.09
CA THR A 283 -7.07 24.64 14.35
C THR A 283 -6.73 23.13 14.24
N PRO A 284 -6.58 22.42 15.37
CA PRO A 284 -6.37 20.96 15.35
C PRO A 284 -7.47 20.21 14.59
N GLU A 285 -8.73 20.65 14.68
CA GLU A 285 -9.86 20.05 13.96
C GLU A 285 -9.74 20.25 12.44
N ALA A 286 -9.35 21.45 12.01
CA ALA A 286 -9.10 21.74 10.59
C ALA A 286 -7.92 20.92 10.05
N ALA A 287 -6.87 20.74 10.86
CA ALA A 287 -5.73 19.86 10.49
C ALA A 287 -6.14 18.39 10.38
N ALA A 288 -7.01 17.90 11.27
CA ALA A 288 -7.60 16.56 11.14
C ALA A 288 -8.44 16.43 9.87
N GLY A 289 -9.24 17.44 9.54
CA GLY A 289 -9.99 17.52 8.29
C GLY A 289 -9.10 17.49 7.05
N PHE A 290 -7.95 18.17 7.09
CA PHE A 290 -6.95 18.13 6.02
C PHE A 290 -6.38 16.72 5.81
N VAL A 291 -6.02 16.00 6.88
CA VAL A 291 -5.56 14.61 6.79
C VAL A 291 -6.64 13.71 6.19
N GLY A 292 -7.90 13.90 6.59
CA GLY A 292 -9.04 13.18 6.00
C GLY A 292 -9.19 13.44 4.51
N LEU A 293 -9.05 14.69 4.07
CA LEU A 293 -9.07 15.08 2.66
C LEU A 293 -7.92 14.42 1.87
N LEU A 294 -6.70 14.46 2.40
CA LEU A 294 -5.55 13.79 1.77
C LEU A 294 -5.77 12.28 1.62
N SER A 295 -6.35 11.63 2.62
CA SER A 295 -6.68 10.21 2.58
C SER A 295 -7.75 9.91 1.52
N LEU A 296 -8.76 10.77 1.38
CA LEU A 296 -9.78 10.65 0.35
C LEU A 296 -9.17 10.76 -1.06
N PHE A 297 -8.31 11.75 -1.28
CA PHE A 297 -7.63 11.93 -2.57
C PHE A 297 -6.66 10.78 -2.87
N ASN A 298 -5.97 10.25 -1.86
CA ASN A 298 -5.14 9.05 -2.00
C ASN A 298 -5.98 7.85 -2.46
N MET A 299 -7.12 7.60 -1.80
CA MET A 299 -8.03 6.50 -2.16
C MET A 299 -8.61 6.68 -3.57
N ALA A 300 -9.15 7.86 -3.87
CA ALA A 300 -9.72 8.17 -5.18
C ALA A 300 -8.66 8.10 -6.29
N GLY A 301 -7.47 8.60 -6.03
CA GLY A 301 -6.33 8.57 -6.95
C GLY A 301 -5.92 7.16 -7.34
N ARG A 302 -6.04 6.19 -6.43
CA ARG A 302 -5.76 4.78 -6.73
C ARG A 302 -6.66 4.23 -7.83
N PHE A 303 -7.93 4.60 -7.83
CA PHE A 303 -8.87 4.15 -8.87
C PHE A 303 -8.79 5.01 -10.13
N ILE A 304 -8.82 6.33 -9.98
CA ILE A 304 -8.89 7.28 -11.11
C ILE A 304 -7.63 7.17 -11.97
N TRP A 305 -6.44 7.34 -11.38
CA TRP A 305 -5.20 7.36 -12.14
C TRP A 305 -4.83 6.01 -12.76
N SER A 306 -5.05 4.91 -12.03
CA SER A 306 -4.78 3.59 -12.60
C SER A 306 -5.73 3.25 -13.74
N SER A 307 -7.01 3.64 -13.65
CA SER A 307 -7.97 3.52 -14.75
C SER A 307 -7.59 4.40 -15.93
N ALA A 308 -7.22 5.66 -15.69
CA ALA A 308 -6.74 6.58 -16.72
C ALA A 308 -5.48 6.04 -17.42
N SER A 309 -4.61 5.34 -16.71
CA SER A 309 -3.39 4.77 -17.26
C SER A 309 -3.64 3.67 -18.31
N ASP A 310 -4.83 3.07 -18.36
CA ASP A 310 -5.22 2.13 -19.42
C ASP A 310 -5.33 2.83 -20.79
N PHE A 311 -5.61 4.15 -20.78
CA PHE A 311 -5.73 4.97 -21.99
C PHE A 311 -4.46 5.78 -22.27
N LEU A 312 -3.89 6.41 -21.26
CA LEU A 312 -2.69 7.25 -21.37
C LEU A 312 -1.42 6.43 -21.60
N GLY A 313 -1.40 5.16 -21.17
CA GLY A 313 -0.21 4.33 -21.06
C GLY A 313 0.51 4.57 -19.73
N ARG A 314 1.17 3.50 -19.20
CA ARG A 314 1.78 3.52 -17.86
C ARG A 314 2.92 4.52 -17.75
N GLN A 315 3.80 4.52 -18.76
CA GLN A 315 4.96 5.41 -18.79
C GLN A 315 4.53 6.89 -18.79
N ASN A 316 3.54 7.26 -19.62
CA ASN A 316 3.04 8.63 -19.67
C ASN A 316 2.35 9.05 -18.36
N THR A 317 1.62 8.13 -17.72
CA THR A 317 1.00 8.39 -16.41
C THR A 317 2.07 8.70 -15.36
N TYR A 318 3.16 7.94 -15.32
CA TYR A 318 4.27 8.23 -14.42
C TYR A 318 5.04 9.50 -14.78
N PHE A 319 5.15 9.86 -16.08
CA PHE A 319 5.68 11.18 -16.47
C PHE A 319 4.86 12.30 -15.86
N LEU A 320 3.53 12.20 -15.94
CA LEU A 320 2.66 13.18 -15.33
C LEU A 320 2.85 13.25 -13.81
N PHE A 321 2.92 12.09 -13.12
CA PHE A 321 3.14 12.03 -11.68
C PHE A 321 4.44 12.73 -11.26
N PHE A 322 5.52 12.43 -11.96
CA PHE A 322 6.82 12.99 -11.63
C PHE A 322 6.95 14.45 -12.01
N ALA A 323 6.51 14.87 -13.22
CA ALA A 323 6.60 16.26 -13.65
C ALA A 323 5.73 17.17 -12.78
N LEU A 324 4.45 16.83 -12.65
CA LEU A 324 3.52 17.62 -11.84
C LEU A 324 3.86 17.53 -10.35
N GLY A 325 4.27 16.37 -9.85
CA GLY A 325 4.72 16.21 -8.46
C GLY A 325 5.92 17.06 -8.15
N THR A 326 6.98 17.04 -8.97
CA THR A 326 8.15 17.90 -8.81
C THR A 326 7.76 19.38 -8.75
N PHE A 327 6.91 19.81 -9.68
CA PHE A 327 6.42 21.19 -9.71
C PHE A 327 5.66 21.56 -8.43
N LEU A 328 4.68 20.74 -8.04
CA LEU A 328 3.84 21.03 -6.87
C LEU A 328 4.64 21.02 -5.57
N TYR A 329 5.54 20.04 -5.37
CA TYR A 329 6.43 20.02 -4.19
C TYR A 329 7.32 21.27 -4.13
N SER A 330 7.81 21.75 -5.27
CA SER A 330 8.62 22.98 -5.33
C SER A 330 7.81 24.24 -5.01
N MET A 331 6.48 24.22 -5.24
CA MET A 331 5.61 25.37 -4.97
C MET A 331 5.04 25.40 -3.55
N LEU A 332 4.99 24.27 -2.84
CA LEU A 332 4.43 24.21 -1.48
C LEU A 332 5.08 25.21 -0.50
N PRO A 333 6.41 25.40 -0.48
CA PRO A 333 7.04 26.42 0.38
C PRO A 333 6.54 27.83 0.07
N SER A 334 6.41 28.21 -1.21
CA SER A 334 5.92 29.53 -1.63
C SER A 334 4.46 29.73 -1.22
N PHE A 335 3.60 28.72 -1.38
CA PHE A 335 2.20 28.82 -0.91
C PHE A 335 2.10 29.02 0.59
N SER A 336 3.04 28.44 1.36
CA SER A 336 3.11 28.65 2.81
C SER A 336 3.59 30.07 3.16
N SER A 337 4.67 30.56 2.53
CA SER A 337 5.21 31.89 2.79
C SER A 337 4.23 33.01 2.41
N ASP A 338 3.43 32.79 1.36
CA ASP A 338 2.38 33.71 0.91
C ASP A 338 1.10 33.62 1.74
N GLY A 339 1.03 32.72 2.71
CA GLY A 339 -0.17 32.44 3.52
C GLY A 339 -1.34 31.84 2.72
N ASN A 340 -1.09 31.27 1.55
CA ASN A 340 -2.13 30.75 0.66
C ASN A 340 -2.49 29.30 1.01
N ILE A 341 -3.29 29.14 2.07
CA ILE A 341 -3.74 27.84 2.59
C ILE A 341 -4.49 27.03 1.53
N VAL A 342 -5.31 27.68 0.71
CA VAL A 342 -6.14 26.99 -0.30
C VAL A 342 -5.28 26.32 -1.35
N MET A 343 -4.29 27.03 -1.89
CA MET A 343 -3.36 26.45 -2.87
C MET A 343 -2.48 25.36 -2.25
N PHE A 344 -2.06 25.52 -1.00
CA PHE A 344 -1.32 24.49 -0.28
C PHE A 344 -2.12 23.19 -0.13
N ILE A 345 -3.39 23.29 0.30
CA ILE A 345 -4.30 22.14 0.44
C ILE A 345 -4.57 21.50 -0.92
N ALA A 346 -4.89 22.29 -1.95
CA ALA A 346 -5.16 21.80 -3.28
C ALA A 346 -3.95 21.07 -3.89
N ALA A 347 -2.76 21.65 -3.80
CA ALA A 347 -1.52 21.02 -4.25
C ALA A 347 -1.23 19.71 -3.51
N SER A 348 -1.37 19.72 -2.19
CA SER A 348 -1.18 18.51 -1.35
C SER A 348 -2.18 17.41 -1.71
N ALA A 349 -3.45 17.75 -1.97
CA ALA A 349 -4.48 16.80 -2.39
C ALA A 349 -4.14 16.15 -3.74
N VAL A 350 -3.68 16.95 -4.72
CA VAL A 350 -3.23 16.43 -6.03
C VAL A 350 -2.00 15.52 -5.85
N ILE A 351 -1.01 15.92 -5.07
CA ILE A 351 0.18 15.11 -4.74
C ILE A 351 -0.26 13.75 -4.18
N LEU A 352 -1.15 13.73 -3.19
CA LEU A 352 -1.60 12.50 -2.55
C LEU A 352 -2.47 11.64 -3.49
N SER A 353 -3.21 12.24 -4.42
CA SER A 353 -3.90 11.49 -5.47
C SER A 353 -2.92 10.74 -6.37
N MET A 354 -1.83 11.40 -6.77
CA MET A 354 -0.77 10.80 -7.59
C MET A 354 0.05 9.75 -6.83
N TYR A 355 0.29 9.96 -5.53
CA TYR A 355 0.86 8.96 -4.63
C TYR A 355 0.02 7.67 -4.64
N GLY A 356 -1.29 7.80 -4.44
CA GLY A 356 -2.22 6.66 -4.54
C GLY A 356 -2.21 6.01 -5.92
N GLY A 357 -2.25 6.84 -6.97
CA GLY A 357 -2.17 6.41 -8.36
C GLY A 357 -0.91 5.64 -8.71
N GLY A 358 0.25 6.05 -8.19
CA GLY A 358 1.52 5.35 -8.36
C GLY A 358 1.48 3.92 -7.83
N PHE A 359 0.94 3.74 -6.62
CA PHE A 359 0.75 2.40 -6.05
C PHE A 359 -0.12 1.48 -6.88
N SER A 360 -1.24 2.00 -7.38
CA SER A 360 -2.22 1.18 -8.08
C SER A 360 -1.88 0.95 -9.57
N THR A 361 -1.07 1.82 -10.16
CA THR A 361 -0.63 1.69 -11.55
C THR A 361 0.54 0.71 -11.70
N ILE A 362 1.41 0.56 -10.68
CA ILE A 362 2.64 -0.23 -10.79
C ILE A 362 2.41 -1.72 -11.11
N PRO A 363 1.41 -2.42 -10.54
CA PRO A 363 1.20 -3.83 -10.88
C PRO A 363 0.78 -4.03 -12.34
N ALA A 364 -0.01 -3.09 -12.89
CA ALA A 364 -0.37 -3.10 -14.29
C ALA A 364 0.84 -2.79 -15.17
N TYR A 365 1.72 -1.90 -14.76
CA TYR A 365 2.98 -1.61 -15.46
C TYR A 365 3.90 -2.84 -15.49
N LEU A 366 4.03 -3.56 -14.37
CA LEU A 366 4.76 -4.83 -14.30
C LEU A 366 4.17 -5.86 -15.27
N ALA A 367 2.84 -5.98 -15.30
CA ALA A 367 2.16 -6.91 -16.20
C ALA A 367 2.35 -6.56 -17.68
N ASP A 368 2.44 -5.26 -17.99
CA ASP A 368 2.71 -4.79 -19.35
C ASP A 368 4.16 -5.09 -19.78
N ILE A 369 5.15 -4.95 -18.88
CA ILE A 369 6.58 -5.16 -19.16
C ILE A 369 6.99 -6.64 -19.10
N PHE A 370 6.51 -7.40 -18.10
CA PHE A 370 6.98 -8.77 -17.82
C PHE A 370 5.94 -9.86 -18.14
N GLY A 371 4.74 -9.47 -18.58
CA GLY A 371 3.63 -10.40 -18.82
C GLY A 371 2.89 -10.77 -17.52
N THR A 372 1.75 -11.42 -17.69
CA THR A 372 0.79 -11.64 -16.58
C THR A 372 1.01 -12.93 -15.78
N LYS A 373 1.78 -13.91 -16.34
CA LYS A 373 1.91 -15.27 -15.74
C LYS A 373 2.49 -15.22 -14.34
N TYR A 374 3.56 -14.45 -14.11
CA TYR A 374 4.29 -14.35 -12.86
C TYR A 374 4.21 -12.98 -12.19
N VAL A 375 3.23 -12.17 -12.58
CA VAL A 375 3.09 -10.79 -12.10
C VAL A 375 2.97 -10.70 -10.58
N GLY A 376 2.32 -11.66 -9.93
CA GLY A 376 2.20 -11.70 -8.48
C GLY A 376 3.55 -11.86 -7.77
N GLY A 377 4.39 -12.76 -8.28
CA GLY A 377 5.73 -12.98 -7.75
C GLY A 377 6.69 -11.82 -7.99
N ILE A 378 6.64 -11.21 -9.18
CA ILE A 378 7.47 -10.04 -9.52
C ILE A 378 7.02 -8.82 -8.72
N HIS A 379 5.71 -8.59 -8.61
CA HIS A 379 5.14 -7.51 -7.81
C HIS A 379 5.48 -7.66 -6.32
N GLY A 380 5.37 -8.88 -5.78
CA GLY A 380 5.77 -9.13 -4.40
C GLY A 380 7.20 -8.70 -4.10
N ARG A 381 8.15 -9.02 -4.99
CA ARG A 381 9.55 -8.57 -4.86
C ARG A 381 9.69 -7.05 -5.01
N LEU A 382 8.89 -6.42 -5.86
CA LEU A 382 8.90 -4.98 -6.04
C LEU A 382 8.41 -4.24 -4.78
N LEU A 383 7.52 -4.82 -3.98
CA LEU A 383 7.00 -4.21 -2.75
C LEU A 383 8.06 -3.98 -1.66
N THR A 384 9.26 -4.53 -1.79
CA THR A 384 10.43 -4.12 -0.98
C THR A 384 10.74 -2.63 -1.16
N ALA A 385 10.41 -2.03 -2.31
CA ALA A 385 10.49 -0.59 -2.53
C ALA A 385 9.57 0.19 -1.59
N TRP A 386 8.35 -0.34 -1.37
CA TRP A 386 7.44 0.26 -0.40
C TRP A 386 7.95 0.15 1.04
N ALA A 387 8.48 -1.02 1.43
CA ALA A 387 9.08 -1.20 2.76
C ALA A 387 10.22 -0.20 2.98
N THR A 388 11.10 -0.02 1.99
CA THR A 388 12.19 0.96 2.03
C THR A 388 11.65 2.39 2.15
N ALA A 389 10.70 2.77 1.31
CA ALA A 389 10.09 4.09 1.31
C ALA A 389 9.33 4.40 2.61
N GLY A 390 8.69 3.39 3.19
CA GLY A 390 7.96 3.52 4.46
C GLY A 390 8.85 3.85 5.66
N VAL A 391 10.14 3.51 5.56
CA VAL A 391 11.16 3.93 6.54
C VAL A 391 11.79 5.26 6.12
N LEU A 392 12.21 5.39 4.88
CA LEU A 392 12.92 6.58 4.39
C LEU A 392 12.08 7.86 4.46
N GLY A 393 10.80 7.81 4.08
CA GLY A 393 9.94 8.99 4.04
C GLY A 393 9.82 9.69 5.40
N PRO A 394 9.29 9.03 6.43
CA PRO A 394 9.20 9.61 7.77
C PRO A 394 10.55 9.99 8.38
N VAL A 395 11.61 9.18 8.16
CA VAL A 395 12.96 9.48 8.67
C VAL A 395 13.48 10.77 8.05
N LEU A 396 13.39 10.93 6.73
CA LEU A 396 13.84 12.16 6.06
C LEU A 396 13.09 13.38 6.58
N VAL A 397 11.76 13.31 6.64
CA VAL A 397 10.94 14.45 7.09
C VAL A 397 11.26 14.84 8.52
N ASN A 398 11.24 13.89 9.44
CA ASN A 398 11.42 14.14 10.87
C ASN A 398 12.85 14.60 11.18
N TYR A 399 13.86 13.89 10.66
CA TYR A 399 15.26 14.22 10.96
C TYR A 399 15.65 15.59 10.41
N ILE A 400 15.27 15.90 9.17
CA ILE A 400 15.59 17.20 8.55
C ILE A 400 14.86 18.33 9.31
N ARG A 401 13.58 18.14 9.65
CA ARG A 401 12.82 19.10 10.42
C ARG A 401 13.46 19.37 11.79
N GLU A 402 13.80 18.35 12.55
CA GLU A 402 14.44 18.49 13.86
C GLU A 402 15.80 19.16 13.75
N TYR A 403 16.60 18.79 12.74
CA TYR A 403 17.88 19.43 12.47
C TYR A 403 17.74 20.92 12.15
N GLN A 404 16.80 21.31 11.27
CA GLN A 404 16.53 22.70 10.93
C GLN A 404 16.10 23.52 12.16
N ILE A 405 15.20 22.98 12.97
CA ILE A 405 14.76 23.63 14.22
C ILE A 405 15.95 23.79 15.20
N GLY A 406 16.81 22.77 15.30
CA GLY A 406 18.02 22.81 16.12
C GLY A 406 19.04 23.86 15.65
N GLN A 407 19.04 24.23 14.36
CA GLN A 407 19.84 25.34 13.79
C GLN A 407 19.16 26.71 13.93
N GLY A 408 18.03 26.79 14.63
CA GLY A 408 17.30 28.06 14.86
C GLY A 408 16.33 28.44 13.73
N VAL A 409 16.09 27.57 12.75
CA VAL A 409 15.11 27.83 11.70
C VAL A 409 13.70 27.80 12.29
N ALA A 410 12.84 28.74 11.90
CA ALA A 410 11.46 28.78 12.35
C ALA A 410 10.71 27.49 11.94
N LYS A 411 9.82 26.99 12.80
CA LYS A 411 9.07 25.76 12.55
C LYS A 411 8.32 25.77 11.22
N ALA A 412 7.77 26.94 10.83
CA ALA A 412 7.07 27.09 9.55
C ALA A 412 7.99 26.84 8.33
N GLU A 413 9.26 27.18 8.43
CA GLU A 413 10.25 27.06 7.35
C GLU A 413 11.03 25.74 7.42
N ALA A 414 10.96 25.00 8.54
CA ALA A 414 11.74 23.79 8.77
C ALA A 414 11.40 22.66 7.78
N TYR A 415 10.24 22.71 7.12
CA TYR A 415 9.83 21.75 6.09
C TYR A 415 10.33 22.09 4.68
N THR A 416 10.75 23.33 4.43
CA THR A 416 11.13 23.83 3.08
C THR A 416 12.19 22.96 2.44
N THR A 417 13.26 22.67 3.15
CA THR A 417 14.34 21.78 2.67
C THR A 417 13.83 20.39 2.34
N THR A 418 12.98 19.83 3.18
CA THR A 418 12.36 18.50 2.96
C THR A 418 11.51 18.50 1.70
N LEU A 419 10.68 19.51 1.48
CA LEU A 419 9.82 19.61 0.30
C LEU A 419 10.63 19.70 -0.99
N TYR A 420 11.75 20.45 -1.00
CA TYR A 420 12.66 20.49 -2.14
C TYR A 420 13.40 19.15 -2.35
N ILE A 421 13.77 18.44 -1.28
CA ILE A 421 14.33 17.09 -1.40
C ILE A 421 13.30 16.15 -2.02
N MET A 422 12.01 16.20 -1.63
CA MET A 422 10.96 15.39 -2.24
C MET A 422 10.81 15.73 -3.74
N ALA A 423 10.85 17.00 -4.12
CA ALA A 423 10.88 17.41 -5.53
C ALA A 423 12.07 16.80 -6.28
N ALA A 424 13.27 16.83 -5.69
CA ALA A 424 14.47 16.24 -6.28
C ALA A 424 14.35 14.71 -6.44
N LEU A 425 13.81 14.02 -5.44
CA LEU A 425 13.55 12.56 -5.53
C LEU A 425 12.59 12.24 -6.68
N LEU A 426 11.52 13.02 -6.86
CA LEU A 426 10.60 12.84 -7.99
C LEU A 426 11.26 13.15 -9.33
N THR A 427 12.18 14.13 -9.39
CA THR A 427 12.99 14.40 -10.60
C THR A 427 13.87 13.20 -10.96
N VAL A 428 14.49 12.54 -9.98
CA VAL A 428 15.22 11.27 -10.21
C VAL A 428 14.26 10.17 -10.71
N GLY A 429 13.06 10.07 -10.13
CA GLY A 429 12.03 9.15 -10.59
C GLY A 429 11.60 9.42 -12.04
N PHE A 430 11.50 10.70 -12.43
CA PHE A 430 11.24 11.10 -13.81
C PHE A 430 12.32 10.57 -14.77
N VAL A 431 13.60 10.75 -14.42
CA VAL A 431 14.72 10.21 -15.21
C VAL A 431 14.66 8.68 -15.28
N CYS A 432 14.39 7.99 -14.17
CA CYS A 432 14.23 6.53 -14.18
C CYS A 432 13.12 6.09 -15.14
N ASN A 433 12.00 6.83 -15.18
CA ASN A 433 10.89 6.53 -16.10
C ASN A 433 11.24 6.82 -17.57
N LEU A 434 12.08 7.83 -17.86
CA LEU A 434 12.62 8.08 -19.20
C LEU A 434 13.50 6.92 -19.70
N LEU A 435 14.26 6.31 -18.80
CA LEU A 435 15.17 5.22 -19.12
C LEU A 435 14.46 3.87 -19.35
N MET A 436 13.15 3.79 -19.06
CA MET A 436 12.37 2.57 -19.27
C MET A 436 12.32 2.20 -20.75
N LYS A 437 12.65 0.93 -21.03
CA LYS A 437 12.63 0.31 -22.36
C LYS A 437 12.02 -1.08 -22.26
N GLU A 438 11.69 -1.67 -23.40
CA GLU A 438 11.25 -3.06 -23.49
C GLU A 438 12.30 -4.02 -22.93
N VAL A 439 11.85 -5.15 -22.40
CA VAL A 439 12.75 -6.20 -21.90
C VAL A 439 13.41 -6.87 -23.11
N HIS A 440 14.70 -7.13 -23.00
CA HIS A 440 15.46 -7.80 -24.06
C HIS A 440 14.95 -9.25 -24.24
N GLU A 441 14.87 -9.72 -25.49
CA GLU A 441 14.28 -11.01 -25.88
C GLU A 441 14.82 -12.22 -25.10
N LYS A 442 16.11 -12.22 -24.77
CA LYS A 442 16.78 -13.31 -24.02
C LYS A 442 16.18 -13.59 -22.63
N HIS A 443 15.37 -12.68 -22.08
CA HIS A 443 14.76 -12.83 -20.75
C HIS A 443 13.34 -13.40 -20.80
N TYR A 444 12.73 -13.44 -22.00
CA TYR A 444 11.42 -14.05 -22.16
C TYR A 444 11.53 -15.58 -22.19
N MET A 445 10.52 -16.23 -21.63
CA MET A 445 10.39 -17.67 -21.65
C MET A 445 10.10 -18.17 -23.08
N SER A 446 10.66 -19.33 -23.43
CA SER A 446 10.27 -20.06 -24.64
C SER A 446 8.83 -20.60 -24.53
N HIS A 447 8.20 -20.94 -25.66
CA HIS A 447 6.86 -21.54 -25.65
C HIS A 447 6.85 -22.86 -24.88
N ASP A 448 7.87 -23.68 -25.03
CA ASP A 448 7.99 -24.98 -24.35
C ASP A 448 8.09 -24.85 -22.83
N GLU A 449 8.85 -23.85 -22.32
CA GLU A 449 8.96 -23.56 -20.88
C GLU A 449 7.65 -23.03 -20.26
N VAL A 450 6.79 -22.41 -21.09
CA VAL A 450 5.48 -21.95 -20.64
C VAL A 450 4.52 -23.14 -20.47
N ASP A 451 4.64 -24.17 -21.30
CA ASP A 451 3.76 -25.34 -21.28
C ASP A 451 4.19 -26.40 -20.26
N ASP A 452 5.52 -26.62 -20.07
CA ASP A 452 6.09 -27.60 -19.14
C ASP A 452 5.79 -27.32 -17.66
N GLN A 453 5.38 -26.10 -17.31
CA GLN A 453 5.02 -25.70 -15.93
C GLN A 453 3.49 -25.72 -15.68
N ARG A 454 2.72 -26.39 -16.56
CA ARG A 454 1.26 -26.56 -16.36
C ARG A 454 0.92 -27.79 -15.50
N ASP A 455 1.86 -28.71 -15.30
CA ASP A 455 1.76 -29.91 -14.46
C ASP A 455 2.28 -29.63 -13.03
#